data_c577ed5f84cbf211fdd9387c30988ec3
#
_entry.id   c577ed5f84cbf211fdd9387c30988ec3
#
_cell.length_a   1.000
_cell.length_b   1.000
_cell.length_c   1.000
_cell.angle_alpha   90.00
_cell.angle_beta   90.00
_cell.angle_gamma   90.00
#
_symmetry.space_group_name_H-M   'P 1'
#
loop_
_entity.id
_entity.type
_entity.pdbx_description
1 polymer ?
#
loop_
_entity_poly.entity_id
_entity_poly.type
_entity_poly.pdbx_seq_one_letter_code
_entity_poly.pdbx_strand_id
1 'polypeptide(L)'
;MSVSATSDIQPAAARLARGRKTQNWLVIALAVSVLVNIGTPIYYSLAAKHRDEVVVFDLASGSLVVSPLVDPSASKEVLELSASWAAKCLLDRSPTGPDNEQLISILFDTPTAKKLRDEFNALKTQYTSKNLRSRVEIKAIDAQPVGQGFIKAHVIGQVVITGVLNGSAIQEVQPVAIDFNLARNPDLGRNKRYPLMCFGYEYAKNPTGITQK
;
A
#
# COMPACT_ATOMS: atom_id res chain seq x y z
N MET A 1 58.46 64.83 -39.12
CA MET A 1 58.49 63.51 -38.52
C MET A 1 57.12 63.26 -37.89
N SER A 2 56.24 62.54 -38.64
CA SER A 2 54.88 62.19 -38.19
C SER A 2 54.94 60.74 -37.79
N VAL A 3 54.94 60.49 -36.51
CA VAL A 3 54.88 59.08 -35.98
C VAL A 3 53.50 58.61 -36.05
N SER A 4 53.27 57.58 -36.86
CA SER A 4 52.02 56.86 -37.06
C SER A 4 51.73 56.08 -35.81
N ALA A 5 50.85 56.59 -34.93
CA ALA A 5 50.37 55.94 -33.69
C ALA A 5 49.10 55.03 -33.88
N THR A 6 48.75 54.71 -35.12
CA THR A 6 47.49 54.02 -35.45
C THR A 6 47.63 52.53 -35.56
N SER A 7 48.83 51.92 -35.55
CA SER A 7 48.96 50.45 -35.80
C SER A 7 48.76 49.55 -34.57
N ASP A 8 48.85 50.11 -33.35
CA ASP A 8 48.76 49.26 -32.12
C ASP A 8 47.36 49.15 -31.49
N ILE A 9 46.46 50.04 -31.89
CA ILE A 9 45.07 50.03 -31.32
C ILE A 9 44.23 48.88 -31.85
N GLN A 10 44.40 48.51 -33.14
CA GLN A 10 43.65 47.40 -33.73
C GLN A 10 43.90 46.03 -33.10
N PRO A 11 45.12 45.60 -32.79
CA PRO A 11 45.35 44.32 -32.12
C PRO A 11 44.84 44.29 -30.66
N ALA A 12 44.85 45.43 -29.95
CA ALA A 12 44.32 45.54 -28.60
C ALA A 12 42.76 45.37 -28.56
N ALA A 13 42.09 46.06 -29.49
CA ALA A 13 40.64 45.94 -29.61
C ALA A 13 40.21 44.50 -29.99
N ALA A 14 40.95 43.85 -30.89
CA ALA A 14 40.69 42.45 -31.27
C ALA A 14 40.90 41.47 -30.09
N ARG A 15 41.91 41.71 -29.23
CA ARG A 15 42.12 40.91 -28.02
C ARG A 15 41.00 41.10 -27.00
N LEU A 16 40.51 42.30 -26.77
CA LEU A 16 39.39 42.63 -25.90
C LEU A 16 38.09 42.01 -26.42
N ALA A 17 37.85 42.06 -27.73
CA ALA A 17 36.66 41.42 -28.33
C ALA A 17 36.65 39.88 -28.21
N ARG A 18 37.84 39.24 -28.36
CA ARG A 18 37.99 37.80 -28.11
C ARG A 18 37.80 37.47 -26.62
N GLY A 19 38.33 38.26 -25.72
CA GLY A 19 38.14 38.08 -24.29
C GLY A 19 36.67 38.14 -23.88
N ARG A 20 35.88 39.10 -24.39
CA ARG A 20 34.43 39.20 -24.15
C ARG A 20 33.66 38.02 -24.71
N LYS A 21 34.02 37.53 -25.90
CA LYS A 21 33.37 36.35 -26.50
C LYS A 21 33.60 35.10 -25.66
N THR A 22 34.83 34.89 -25.18
CA THR A 22 35.18 33.78 -24.31
C THR A 22 34.47 33.88 -22.96
N GLN A 23 34.39 35.07 -22.38
CA GLN A 23 33.66 35.31 -21.13
C GLN A 23 32.16 35.02 -21.26
N ASN A 24 31.53 35.43 -22.37
CA ASN A 24 30.12 35.13 -22.63
C ASN A 24 29.88 33.62 -22.76
N TRP A 25 30.79 32.89 -23.42
CA TRP A 25 30.70 31.44 -23.51
C TRP A 25 30.81 30.73 -22.15
N LEU A 26 31.70 31.22 -21.28
CA LEU A 26 31.84 30.71 -19.92
C LEU A 26 30.59 30.95 -19.06
N VAL A 27 29.96 32.13 -19.20
CA VAL A 27 28.72 32.46 -18.49
C VAL A 27 27.58 31.54 -18.96
N ILE A 28 27.48 31.31 -20.29
CA ILE A 28 26.46 30.38 -20.84
C ILE A 28 26.73 28.97 -20.35
N ALA A 29 27.96 28.48 -20.40
CA ALA A 29 28.32 27.15 -19.92
C ALA A 29 28.03 26.98 -18.43
N LEU A 30 28.29 27.98 -17.61
CA LEU A 30 27.96 27.99 -16.20
C LEU A 30 26.43 27.94 -15.97
N ALA A 31 25.69 28.76 -16.70
CA ALA A 31 24.22 28.76 -16.60
C ALA A 31 23.62 27.42 -16.97
N VAL A 32 24.09 26.80 -18.05
CA VAL A 32 23.64 25.43 -18.46
C VAL A 32 24.02 24.41 -17.39
N SER A 33 25.24 24.47 -16.85
CA SER A 33 25.66 23.56 -15.77
C SER A 33 24.77 23.68 -14.53
N VAL A 34 24.42 24.89 -14.12
CA VAL A 34 23.53 25.15 -12.98
C VAL A 34 22.12 24.59 -13.26
N LEU A 35 21.57 24.82 -14.46
CA LEU A 35 20.27 24.30 -14.87
C LEU A 35 20.23 22.76 -14.85
N VAL A 36 21.26 22.11 -15.37
CA VAL A 36 21.36 20.64 -15.34
C VAL A 36 21.47 20.12 -13.91
N ASN A 37 22.32 20.74 -13.09
CA ASN A 37 22.52 20.29 -11.70
C ASN A 37 21.31 20.51 -10.79
N ILE A 38 20.47 21.51 -11.06
CA ILE A 38 19.23 21.74 -10.32
C ILE A 38 18.06 20.97 -10.95
N GLY A 39 17.96 20.97 -12.25
CA GLY A 39 16.85 20.31 -12.98
C GLY A 39 16.86 18.79 -12.85
N THR A 40 18.04 18.18 -12.87
CA THR A 40 18.19 16.73 -12.77
C THR A 40 17.62 16.14 -11.45
N PRO A 41 17.98 16.60 -10.25
CA PRO A 41 17.41 16.06 -9.01
C PRO A 41 15.92 16.37 -8.87
N ILE A 42 15.45 17.52 -9.37
CA ILE A 42 14.01 17.83 -9.39
C ILE A 42 13.27 16.85 -10.29
N TYR A 43 13.77 16.60 -11.50
CA TYR A 43 13.20 15.63 -12.43
C TYR A 43 13.17 14.22 -11.81
N TYR A 44 14.28 13.77 -11.22
CA TYR A 44 14.33 12.45 -10.57
C TYR A 44 13.42 12.38 -9.34
N SER A 45 13.27 13.44 -8.56
CA SER A 45 12.36 13.45 -7.42
C SER A 45 10.89 13.41 -7.84
N LEU A 46 10.54 14.08 -8.94
CA LEU A 46 9.20 14.01 -9.52
C LEU A 46 8.92 12.65 -10.18
N ALA A 47 9.90 12.10 -10.89
CA ALA A 47 9.80 10.76 -11.48
C ALA A 47 9.72 9.66 -10.41
N ALA A 48 10.44 9.80 -9.30
CA ALA A 48 10.39 8.86 -8.18
C ALA A 48 9.03 8.87 -7.45
N LYS A 49 8.34 10.01 -7.40
CA LYS A 49 6.97 10.10 -6.85
C LYS A 49 5.93 9.33 -7.67
N HIS A 50 6.20 9.05 -8.94
CA HIS A 50 5.31 8.31 -9.84
C HIS A 50 5.75 6.85 -10.07
N ARG A 51 6.76 6.38 -9.34
CA ARG A 51 7.09 4.96 -9.35
C ARG A 51 6.10 4.23 -8.46
N ASP A 52 5.07 3.69 -9.08
CA ASP A 52 4.19 2.72 -8.44
C ASP A 52 4.99 1.43 -8.22
N GLU A 53 5.41 1.21 -6.98
CA GLU A 53 6.10 -0.02 -6.59
C GLU A 53 5.05 -1.12 -6.42
N VAL A 54 5.15 -2.18 -7.20
CA VAL A 54 4.32 -3.36 -7.05
C VAL A 54 5.02 -4.37 -6.19
N VAL A 55 4.27 -4.84 -5.23
CA VAL A 55 4.68 -5.92 -4.35
C VAL A 55 4.02 -7.19 -4.83
N VAL A 56 4.80 -8.12 -5.36
CA VAL A 56 4.31 -9.44 -5.71
C VAL A 56 4.56 -10.39 -4.54
N PHE A 57 3.49 -10.98 -4.01
CA PHE A 57 3.59 -12.05 -3.03
C PHE A 57 3.88 -13.37 -3.74
N ASP A 58 4.99 -13.98 -3.44
CA ASP A 58 5.19 -15.39 -3.74
C ASP A 58 4.64 -16.23 -2.56
N LEU A 59 3.48 -16.81 -2.78
CA LEU A 59 2.79 -17.66 -1.81
C LEU A 59 3.58 -18.95 -1.48
N ALA A 60 4.44 -19.40 -2.40
CA ALA A 60 5.19 -20.64 -2.22
C ALA A 60 6.44 -20.46 -1.36
N SER A 61 7.08 -19.31 -1.41
CA SER A 61 8.32 -19.04 -0.68
C SER A 61 8.14 -18.13 0.53
N GLY A 62 6.95 -17.54 0.74
CA GLY A 62 6.74 -16.51 1.76
C GLY A 62 7.57 -15.24 1.54
N SER A 63 8.20 -15.11 0.37
CA SER A 63 9.04 -13.98 0.02
C SER A 63 8.25 -12.87 -0.65
N LEU A 64 8.60 -11.64 -0.31
CA LEU A 64 8.03 -10.43 -0.86
C LEU A 64 8.94 -9.91 -1.97
N VAL A 65 8.50 -9.98 -3.21
CA VAL A 65 9.21 -9.40 -4.35
C VAL A 65 8.56 -8.08 -4.73
N VAL A 66 9.31 -6.99 -4.63
CA VAL A 66 8.87 -5.66 -5.03
C VAL A 66 9.17 -5.47 -6.52
N SER A 67 8.14 -5.31 -7.34
CA SER A 67 8.29 -4.99 -8.76
C SER A 67 7.73 -3.58 -9.05
N PRO A 68 8.43 -2.72 -9.78
CA PRO A 68 8.03 -1.31 -9.96
C PRO A 68 6.92 -1.06 -11.01
N LEU A 69 6.20 -2.07 -11.48
CA LEU A 69 5.46 -1.97 -12.74
C LEU A 69 3.94 -2.14 -12.70
N VAL A 70 3.30 -2.45 -11.57
CA VAL A 70 1.83 -2.64 -11.54
C VAL A 70 1.23 -1.90 -10.34
N ASP A 71 0.17 -1.15 -10.53
CA ASP A 71 -0.61 -0.57 -9.44
C ASP A 71 -1.29 -1.70 -8.65
N PRO A 72 -1.07 -1.83 -7.33
CA PRO A 72 -1.73 -2.86 -6.52
C PRO A 72 -3.25 -2.81 -6.60
N SER A 73 -3.83 -1.62 -6.83
CA SER A 73 -5.27 -1.43 -7.00
C SER A 73 -5.80 -1.95 -8.34
N ALA A 74 -4.92 -2.20 -9.31
CA ALA A 74 -5.27 -2.75 -10.63
C ALA A 74 -5.16 -4.28 -10.69
N SER A 75 -4.50 -4.93 -9.71
CA SER A 75 -4.36 -6.38 -9.70
C SER A 75 -5.49 -7.00 -8.85
N LYS A 76 -6.38 -7.69 -9.52
CA LYS A 76 -7.50 -8.42 -8.88
C LYS A 76 -7.00 -9.42 -7.84
N GLU A 77 -5.92 -10.12 -8.15
CA GLU A 77 -5.32 -11.13 -7.27
C GLU A 77 -4.81 -10.51 -5.96
N VAL A 78 -4.17 -9.33 -6.04
CA VAL A 78 -3.69 -8.60 -4.87
C VAL A 78 -4.86 -8.10 -4.01
N LEU A 79 -5.94 -7.65 -4.64
CA LEU A 79 -7.15 -7.22 -3.95
C LEU A 79 -7.82 -8.37 -3.22
N GLU A 80 -8.03 -9.49 -3.91
CA GLU A 80 -8.66 -10.69 -3.34
C GLU A 80 -7.81 -11.28 -2.21
N LEU A 81 -6.49 -11.34 -2.39
CA LEU A 81 -5.56 -11.81 -1.37
C LEU A 81 -5.60 -10.92 -0.12
N SER A 82 -5.57 -9.59 -0.29
CA SER A 82 -5.62 -8.65 0.83
C SER A 82 -6.94 -8.75 1.60
N ALA A 83 -8.07 -8.86 0.89
CA ALA A 83 -9.38 -9.06 1.49
C ALA A 83 -9.49 -10.41 2.22
N SER A 84 -8.91 -11.47 1.64
CA SER A 84 -8.85 -12.81 2.26
C SER A 84 -8.07 -12.77 3.58
N TRP A 85 -6.91 -12.13 3.61
CA TRP A 85 -6.14 -11.96 4.85
C TRP A 85 -6.87 -11.10 5.88
N ALA A 86 -7.54 -10.02 5.45
CA ALA A 86 -8.34 -9.20 6.35
C ALA A 86 -9.48 -10.00 6.99
N ALA A 87 -10.18 -10.83 6.20
CA ALA A 87 -11.24 -11.72 6.72
C ALA A 87 -10.71 -12.75 7.70
N LYS A 88 -9.56 -13.38 7.41
CA LYS A 88 -8.90 -14.32 8.34
C LYS A 88 -8.46 -13.64 9.64
N CYS A 89 -7.89 -12.44 9.58
CA CYS A 89 -7.53 -11.69 10.79
C CYS A 89 -8.75 -11.35 11.66
N LEU A 90 -9.89 -11.11 11.03
CA LEU A 90 -11.13 -10.77 11.72
C LEU A 90 -11.83 -11.99 12.34
N LEU A 91 -11.83 -13.12 11.65
CA LEU A 91 -12.71 -14.26 11.96
C LEU A 91 -11.99 -15.51 12.46
N ASP A 92 -10.71 -15.71 12.12
CA ASP A 92 -9.94 -16.85 12.63
C ASP A 92 -9.48 -16.57 14.06
N ARG A 93 -10.08 -17.31 15.00
CA ARG A 93 -9.88 -17.09 16.43
C ARG A 93 -9.71 -18.40 17.17
N SER A 94 -8.92 -18.35 18.20
CA SER A 94 -8.72 -19.43 19.16
C SER A 94 -9.07 -18.97 20.60
N PRO A 95 -9.11 -19.86 21.57
CA PRO A 95 -9.35 -19.49 22.98
C PRO A 95 -8.31 -18.48 23.52
N THR A 96 -7.13 -18.45 22.95
CA THR A 96 -6.03 -17.58 23.38
C THR A 96 -6.06 -16.21 22.71
N GLY A 97 -6.68 -16.09 21.54
CA GLY A 97 -6.70 -14.83 20.79
C GLY A 97 -6.96 -15.00 19.31
N PRO A 98 -6.88 -13.91 18.54
CA PRO A 98 -6.86 -13.98 17.09
C PRO A 98 -5.65 -14.80 16.62
N ASP A 99 -5.87 -15.74 15.70
CA ASP A 99 -4.79 -16.61 15.21
C ASP A 99 -3.71 -15.81 14.43
N ASN A 100 -4.11 -14.67 13.85
CA ASN A 100 -3.27 -13.83 13.02
C ASN A 100 -2.96 -12.46 13.68
N GLU A 101 -2.77 -12.40 14.99
CA GLU A 101 -2.57 -11.14 15.75
C GLU A 101 -1.47 -10.24 15.16
N GLN A 102 -0.37 -10.83 14.69
CA GLN A 102 0.74 -10.06 14.11
C GLN A 102 0.33 -9.34 12.83
N LEU A 103 -0.56 -9.95 12.03
CA LEU A 103 -1.03 -9.36 10.78
C LEU A 103 -2.04 -8.23 11.02
N ILE A 104 -2.74 -8.22 12.15
CA ILE A 104 -3.72 -7.17 12.47
C ILE A 104 -3.06 -5.80 12.46
N SER A 105 -1.89 -5.66 13.09
CA SER A 105 -1.17 -4.39 13.15
C SER A 105 -0.51 -3.99 11.83
N ILE A 106 -0.45 -4.90 10.87
CA ILE A 106 0.18 -4.70 9.57
C ILE A 106 -0.87 -4.37 8.50
N LEU A 107 -2.01 -5.10 8.52
CA LEU A 107 -3.06 -4.99 7.52
C LEU A 107 -4.12 -3.94 7.84
N PHE A 108 -4.28 -3.58 9.11
CA PHE A 108 -5.30 -2.62 9.54
C PHE A 108 -4.66 -1.33 10.03
N ASP A 109 -5.31 -0.22 9.80
CA ASP A 109 -4.94 1.03 10.44
C ASP A 109 -5.16 0.98 11.95
N THR A 110 -4.54 1.90 12.67
CA THR A 110 -4.55 1.87 14.16
C THR A 110 -5.96 1.88 14.75
N PRO A 111 -6.92 2.72 14.30
CA PRO A 111 -8.28 2.71 14.82
C PRO A 111 -9.01 1.39 14.56
N THR A 112 -8.91 0.85 13.34
CA THR A 112 -9.59 -0.40 12.96
C THR A 112 -8.99 -1.60 13.66
N ALA A 113 -7.66 -1.65 13.80
CA ALA A 113 -6.97 -2.68 14.57
C ALA A 113 -7.40 -2.67 16.05
N LYS A 114 -7.57 -1.48 16.64
CA LYS A 114 -8.09 -1.34 17.99
C LYS A 114 -9.52 -1.87 18.11
N LYS A 115 -10.42 -1.43 17.21
CA LYS A 115 -11.81 -1.91 17.17
C LYS A 115 -11.87 -3.43 17.12
N LEU A 116 -11.07 -4.07 16.25
CA LEU A 116 -11.01 -5.52 16.10
C LEU A 116 -10.57 -6.20 17.40
N ARG A 117 -9.55 -5.67 18.09
CA ARG A 117 -9.11 -6.21 19.39
C ARG A 117 -10.15 -6.02 20.48
N ASP A 118 -10.86 -4.90 20.50
CA ASP A 118 -11.91 -4.63 21.46
C ASP A 118 -13.09 -5.61 21.25
N GLU A 119 -13.50 -5.87 20.01
CA GLU A 119 -14.50 -6.90 19.68
C GLU A 119 -14.06 -8.31 20.11
N PHE A 120 -12.78 -8.65 19.89
CA PHE A 120 -12.26 -9.92 20.36
C PHE A 120 -12.28 -10.00 21.89
N ASN A 121 -11.83 -8.97 22.59
CA ASN A 121 -11.79 -8.94 24.05
C ASN A 121 -13.19 -9.09 24.67
N ALA A 122 -14.21 -8.54 24.03
CA ALA A 122 -15.60 -8.71 24.46
C ALA A 122 -16.07 -10.18 24.41
N LEU A 123 -15.55 -10.96 23.45
CA LEU A 123 -15.90 -12.38 23.26
C LEU A 123 -14.94 -13.34 23.97
N LYS A 124 -13.81 -12.85 24.49
CA LYS A 124 -12.71 -13.66 25.04
C LYS A 124 -13.17 -14.68 26.09
N THR A 125 -14.00 -14.26 27.04
CA THR A 125 -14.52 -15.14 28.09
C THR A 125 -15.31 -16.30 27.51
N GLN A 126 -16.12 -16.05 26.49
CA GLN A 126 -16.92 -17.09 25.82
C GLN A 126 -16.02 -18.09 25.07
N TYR A 127 -15.02 -17.58 24.34
CA TYR A 127 -14.06 -18.41 23.61
C TYR A 127 -13.23 -19.28 24.56
N THR A 128 -12.77 -18.71 25.67
CA THR A 128 -11.94 -19.44 26.66
C THR A 128 -12.77 -20.49 27.41
N SER A 129 -13.97 -20.15 27.93
CA SER A 129 -14.76 -21.04 28.74
C SER A 129 -15.30 -22.27 27.99
N LYS A 130 -15.59 -22.14 26.71
CA LYS A 130 -16.10 -23.19 25.86
C LYS A 130 -15.05 -23.79 24.91
N ASN A 131 -13.78 -23.41 25.09
CA ASN A 131 -12.67 -23.79 24.20
C ASN A 131 -13.03 -23.63 22.71
N LEU A 132 -13.65 -22.47 22.37
CA LEU A 132 -14.11 -22.22 21.01
C LEU A 132 -12.96 -21.91 20.07
N ARG A 133 -13.07 -22.39 18.85
CA ARG A 133 -12.23 -22.01 17.72
C ARG A 133 -13.12 -21.64 16.56
N SER A 134 -12.81 -20.55 15.89
CA SER A 134 -13.50 -20.16 14.64
C SER A 134 -12.52 -20.11 13.48
N ARG A 135 -12.99 -20.52 12.33
CA ARG A 135 -12.26 -20.48 11.06
C ARG A 135 -13.17 -19.97 9.98
N VAL A 136 -12.68 -19.05 9.18
CA VAL A 136 -13.42 -18.57 8.01
C VAL A 136 -13.13 -19.44 6.80
N GLU A 137 -14.19 -19.84 6.11
CA GLU A 137 -14.16 -20.46 4.79
C GLU A 137 -14.74 -19.47 3.78
N ILE A 138 -13.88 -18.91 2.96
CA ILE A 138 -14.24 -17.87 1.99
C ILE A 138 -14.78 -18.55 0.74
N LYS A 139 -16.00 -18.17 0.33
CA LYS A 139 -16.65 -18.68 -0.88
C LYS A 139 -16.39 -17.79 -2.09
N ALA A 140 -16.45 -16.47 -1.90
CA ALA A 140 -16.28 -15.50 -2.96
C ALA A 140 -15.73 -14.17 -2.39
N ILE A 141 -14.95 -13.49 -3.21
CA ILE A 141 -14.48 -12.13 -2.94
C ILE A 141 -14.80 -11.31 -4.19
N ASP A 142 -15.48 -10.19 -4.02
CA ASP A 142 -15.69 -9.19 -5.05
C ASP A 142 -15.03 -7.88 -4.58
N ALA A 143 -13.92 -7.53 -5.21
CA ALA A 143 -13.16 -6.35 -4.86
C ALA A 143 -13.16 -5.35 -6.02
N GLN A 144 -13.67 -4.15 -5.77
CA GLN A 144 -13.84 -3.13 -6.79
C GLN A 144 -13.25 -1.79 -6.32
N PRO A 145 -12.52 -1.10 -7.19
CA PRO A 145 -12.07 0.27 -6.89
C PRO A 145 -13.27 1.21 -6.82
N VAL A 146 -13.33 2.01 -5.75
CA VAL A 146 -14.38 2.99 -5.51
C VAL A 146 -13.75 4.38 -5.38
N GLY A 147 -13.57 5.07 -6.53
CA GLY A 147 -12.97 6.40 -6.55
C GLY A 147 -11.45 6.41 -6.35
N GLN A 148 -10.91 7.57 -6.01
CA GLN A 148 -9.46 7.83 -5.98
C GLN A 148 -8.73 7.01 -4.90
N GLY A 149 -8.20 5.83 -5.28
CA GLY A 149 -7.33 5.02 -4.43
C GLY A 149 -8.04 4.22 -3.33
N PHE A 150 -9.38 4.24 -3.26
CA PHE A 150 -10.17 3.42 -2.35
C PHE A 150 -10.73 2.19 -3.07
N ILE A 151 -10.79 1.08 -2.35
CA ILE A 151 -11.26 -0.20 -2.84
C ILE A 151 -12.27 -0.73 -1.84
N LYS A 152 -13.43 -1.14 -2.32
CA LYS A 152 -14.41 -1.87 -1.52
C LYS A 152 -14.32 -3.35 -1.87
N ALA A 153 -14.03 -4.19 -0.87
CA ALA A 153 -13.98 -5.64 -1.04
C ALA A 153 -15.12 -6.29 -0.26
N HIS A 154 -16.00 -6.95 -0.99
CA HIS A 154 -17.11 -7.73 -0.44
C HIS A 154 -16.71 -9.20 -0.34
N VAL A 155 -16.60 -9.70 0.88
CA VAL A 155 -16.20 -11.08 1.17
C VAL A 155 -17.41 -11.86 1.65
N ILE A 156 -17.75 -12.95 0.94
CA ILE A 156 -18.81 -13.86 1.29
C ILE A 156 -18.21 -15.21 1.66
N GLY A 157 -18.70 -15.80 2.74
CA GLY A 157 -18.25 -17.10 3.18
C GLY A 157 -19.08 -17.65 4.34
N GLN A 158 -18.43 -18.51 5.11
CA GLN A 158 -18.98 -19.05 6.34
C GLN A 158 -17.90 -19.12 7.41
N VAL A 159 -18.33 -18.99 8.65
CA VAL A 159 -17.46 -19.21 9.82
C VAL A 159 -17.82 -20.54 10.42
N VAL A 160 -16.86 -21.44 10.50
CA VAL A 160 -16.97 -22.71 11.19
C VAL A 160 -16.49 -22.53 12.62
N ILE A 161 -17.39 -22.67 13.58
CA ILE A 161 -17.10 -22.57 15.01
C ILE A 161 -17.08 -23.98 15.58
N THR A 162 -15.97 -24.35 16.20
CA THR A 162 -15.83 -25.64 16.90
C THR A 162 -15.49 -25.39 18.36
N GLY A 163 -15.92 -26.29 19.23
CA GLY A 163 -15.65 -26.17 20.65
C GLY A 163 -16.11 -27.36 21.47
N VAL A 164 -16.11 -27.20 22.78
CA VAL A 164 -16.59 -28.22 23.73
C VAL A 164 -17.62 -27.60 24.66
N LEU A 165 -18.80 -28.18 24.71
CA LEU A 165 -19.86 -27.79 25.64
C LEU A 165 -20.27 -29.02 26.47
N ASN A 166 -20.14 -28.94 27.78
CA ASN A 166 -20.49 -30.04 28.70
C ASN A 166 -19.83 -31.39 28.36
N GLY A 167 -18.56 -31.33 27.87
CA GLY A 167 -17.80 -32.53 27.49
C GLY A 167 -18.14 -33.08 26.07
N SER A 168 -19.09 -32.50 25.39
CA SER A 168 -19.44 -32.85 24.02
C SER A 168 -18.86 -31.90 23.02
N ALA A 169 -18.29 -32.41 21.91
CA ALA A 169 -17.82 -31.59 20.81
C ALA A 169 -19.03 -30.93 20.12
N ILE A 170 -18.90 -29.62 19.86
CA ILE A 170 -19.88 -28.84 19.11
C ILE A 170 -19.24 -28.30 17.85
N GLN A 171 -20.06 -28.26 16.79
CA GLN A 171 -19.70 -27.57 15.56
C GLN A 171 -20.89 -26.75 15.08
N GLU A 172 -20.66 -25.51 14.76
CA GLU A 172 -21.65 -24.58 14.24
C GLU A 172 -21.09 -23.91 13.00
N VAL A 173 -21.93 -23.73 11.97
CA VAL A 173 -21.57 -23.05 10.74
C VAL A 173 -22.48 -21.85 10.57
N GLN A 174 -21.89 -20.66 10.50
CA GLN A 174 -22.62 -19.40 10.35
C GLN A 174 -22.23 -18.73 9.03
N PRO A 175 -23.20 -18.40 8.15
CA PRO A 175 -22.92 -17.63 6.95
C PRO A 175 -22.47 -16.21 7.35
N VAL A 176 -21.50 -15.68 6.62
CA VAL A 176 -20.95 -14.35 6.86
C VAL A 176 -20.74 -13.61 5.55
N ALA A 177 -21.04 -12.32 5.56
CA ALA A 177 -20.65 -11.41 4.51
C ALA A 177 -20.08 -10.14 5.15
N ILE A 178 -18.94 -9.69 4.64
CA ILE A 178 -18.20 -8.56 5.20
C ILE A 178 -17.74 -7.64 4.08
N ASP A 179 -17.98 -6.35 4.26
CA ASP A 179 -17.45 -5.29 3.43
C ASP A 179 -16.19 -4.73 4.06
N PHE A 180 -15.07 -4.80 3.36
CA PHE A 180 -13.82 -4.17 3.76
C PHE A 180 -13.57 -2.91 2.93
N ASN A 181 -13.14 -1.84 3.60
CA ASN A 181 -12.66 -0.63 2.97
C ASN A 181 -11.12 -0.67 2.95
N LEU A 182 -10.58 -0.89 1.76
CA LEU A 182 -9.14 -0.96 1.55
C LEU A 182 -8.66 0.31 0.85
N ALA A 183 -7.43 0.71 1.12
CA ALA A 183 -6.76 1.75 0.35
C ALA A 183 -5.27 1.43 0.24
N ARG A 184 -4.57 2.14 -0.67
CA ARG A 184 -3.12 2.05 -0.78
C ARG A 184 -2.49 2.38 0.57
N ASN A 185 -1.56 1.56 0.99
CA ASN A 185 -0.86 1.76 2.24
C ASN A 185 0.07 2.97 2.18
N PRO A 186 -0.15 4.02 2.99
CA PRO A 186 0.70 5.20 2.98
C PRO A 186 2.07 4.96 3.62
N ASP A 187 2.23 3.87 4.38
CA ASP A 187 3.41 3.62 5.22
C ASP A 187 4.05 2.26 4.92
N LEU A 188 4.33 2.01 3.62
CA LEU A 188 4.97 0.77 3.15
C LEU A 188 6.28 0.42 3.87
N GLY A 189 6.98 1.42 4.40
CA GLY A 189 8.22 1.24 5.13
C GLY A 189 8.04 0.63 6.51
N ARG A 190 6.94 0.92 7.20
CA ARG A 190 6.68 0.49 8.59
C ARG A 190 5.99 -0.85 8.68
N ASN A 191 5.01 -1.12 7.82
CA ASN A 191 4.19 -2.32 7.94
C ASN A 191 4.60 -3.45 6.99
N LYS A 192 5.89 -3.72 6.93
CA LYS A 192 6.46 -4.85 6.19
C LYS A 192 6.03 -4.90 4.71
N ARG A 193 5.78 -3.74 4.12
CA ARG A 193 5.50 -3.56 2.68
C ARG A 193 4.21 -4.20 2.16
N TYR A 194 3.20 -4.36 2.99
CA TYR A 194 1.87 -4.73 2.48
C TYR A 194 1.29 -3.58 1.65
N PRO A 195 0.88 -3.84 0.40
CA PRO A 195 0.51 -2.78 -0.54
C PRO A 195 -0.81 -2.11 -0.20
N LEU A 196 -1.71 -2.83 0.46
CA LEU A 196 -3.02 -2.35 0.86
C LEU A 196 -3.19 -2.39 2.37
N MET A 197 -3.94 -1.44 2.90
CA MET A 197 -4.32 -1.33 4.30
C MET A 197 -5.83 -1.25 4.43
N CYS A 198 -6.40 -1.92 5.41
CA CYS A 198 -7.82 -1.90 5.72
C CYS A 198 -8.12 -0.76 6.71
N PHE A 199 -8.97 0.17 6.29
CA PHE A 199 -9.39 1.35 7.07
C PHE A 199 -10.76 1.17 7.72
N GLY A 200 -11.41 0.03 7.52
CA GLY A 200 -12.68 -0.26 8.15
C GLY A 200 -13.32 -1.52 7.59
N TYR A 201 -14.23 -2.07 8.36
CA TYR A 201 -15.04 -3.21 7.97
C TYR A 201 -16.45 -3.10 8.54
N GLU A 202 -17.39 -3.68 7.83
CA GLU A 202 -18.79 -3.75 8.22
C GLU A 202 -19.36 -5.14 7.89
N TYR A 203 -20.13 -5.71 8.81
CA TYR A 203 -20.87 -6.93 8.54
C TYR A 203 -22.09 -6.60 7.69
N ALA A 204 -22.24 -7.25 6.55
CA ALA A 204 -23.39 -7.05 5.69
C ALA A 204 -24.67 -7.57 6.36
N LYS A 205 -25.74 -6.80 6.25
CA LYS A 205 -27.04 -7.15 6.86
C LYS A 205 -27.67 -8.43 6.31
N ASN A 206 -27.31 -8.83 5.08
CA ASN A 206 -27.79 -10.05 4.43
C ASN A 206 -26.59 -10.93 4.02
N PRO A 207 -26.17 -11.88 4.86
CA PRO A 207 -25.01 -12.72 4.56
C PRO A 207 -25.23 -13.70 3.39
N THR A 208 -26.45 -13.91 2.95
CA THR A 208 -26.77 -14.89 1.89
C THR A 208 -26.58 -14.36 0.47
N GLY A 209 -26.40 -13.06 0.27
CA GLY A 209 -26.19 -12.46 -1.07
C GLY A 209 -27.33 -12.69 -2.07
N ILE A 210 -28.43 -13.32 -1.63
CA ILE A 210 -29.59 -13.56 -2.46
C ILE A 210 -30.47 -12.33 -2.37
N THR A 211 -30.30 -11.42 -3.31
CA THR A 211 -31.31 -10.41 -3.59
C THR A 211 -32.55 -11.17 -3.99
N GLN A 212 -33.54 -11.29 -3.09
CA GLN A 212 -34.88 -11.71 -3.49
C GLN A 212 -35.36 -10.67 -4.54
N LYS A 213 -35.45 -11.12 -5.80
CA LYS A 213 -36.12 -10.39 -6.85
C LYS A 213 -37.63 -10.57 -6.69
#